data_ca876f4eb342dbfead27a09abee597ad
#
_entry.id   ca876f4eb342dbfead27a09abee597ad
#
_cell.length_a   1.000
_cell.length_b   1.000
_cell.length_c   1.000
_cell.angle_alpha   90.00
_cell.angle_beta   90.00
_cell.angle_gamma   90.00
#
_symmetry.space_group_name_H-M   'P 1'
#
loop_
_entity.id
_entity.type
_entity.pdbx_description
1 polymer ?
#
loop_
_entity_poly.entity_id
_entity_poly.type
_entity_poly.pdbx_seq_one_letter_code
_entity_poly.pdbx_strand_id
1 'polypeptide(L)'
;MAKISRPGAAKGKKGATKGTGGHGRQALEGRGPTPKAEDRPYHKAYRKTAAAKAKPESKPVRKGEFVAGRSGMGARAISGEVLSGRNSVVESLKAKLPATALFLAQGIDTDDRVRQSIAIANAKGIPINEVTRQEIDRMTGGDSVHQGIALQVPPYNYKHPMELLDRALSTGHLPLLVALDGVTDPRNLGAIIRSIAAFGGHGVVLPQRRSVGVTAAAWKTSAGAAARMPVALASNLNQTIKEYKQRGVFVIGLDGDGDVMLPEFTLADKPLLVVVGSEGKGLSRLVQENCDQVVSIPITAATESLNAGIAASVALYQISSMRA
;
A
#
# COMPACT_ATOMS: atom_id res chain seq x y z
N MET A 1 -13.05 70.60 -54.12
CA MET A 1 -12.35 69.32 -54.45
C MET A 1 -13.12 68.18 -53.87
N ALA A 2 -13.62 67.29 -54.68
CA ALA A 2 -14.67 66.33 -54.44
C ALA A 2 -14.22 65.15 -53.53
N LYS A 3 -15.03 64.82 -52.53
CA LYS A 3 -14.90 63.55 -51.74
C LYS A 3 -15.56 62.42 -52.51
N ILE A 4 -14.76 61.41 -52.88
CA ILE A 4 -15.21 60.16 -53.49
C ILE A 4 -15.69 59.24 -52.34
N SER A 5 -16.99 58.96 -52.31
CA SER A 5 -17.58 57.97 -51.42
C SER A 5 -17.35 56.55 -51.99
N ARG A 6 -16.83 55.63 -51.12
CA ARG A 6 -16.71 54.20 -51.46
C ARG A 6 -18.04 53.47 -51.14
N PRO A 7 -18.52 52.57 -52.02
CA PRO A 7 -19.77 51.85 -51.81
C PRO A 7 -19.58 50.82 -50.68
N GLY A 8 -20.61 50.68 -49.85
CA GLY A 8 -20.67 49.79 -48.73
C GLY A 8 -20.61 48.32 -49.13
N ALA A 9 -19.74 47.58 -48.50
CA ALA A 9 -19.64 46.11 -48.60
C ALA A 9 -20.90 45.47 -48.02
N ALA A 10 -21.60 44.68 -48.80
CA ALA A 10 -22.75 43.88 -48.37
C ALA A 10 -22.32 42.89 -47.30
N LYS A 11 -23.00 42.91 -46.12
CA LYS A 11 -22.85 41.90 -45.08
C LYS A 11 -23.30 40.54 -45.61
N GLY A 12 -22.35 39.68 -45.99
CA GLY A 12 -22.60 38.27 -46.26
C GLY A 12 -23.18 37.60 -45.00
N LYS A 13 -24.37 37.00 -45.12
CA LYS A 13 -24.94 36.10 -44.09
C LYS A 13 -23.94 34.99 -43.80
N LYS A 14 -23.41 34.92 -42.58
CA LYS A 14 -22.66 33.76 -42.10
C LYS A 14 -23.56 32.54 -42.22
N GLY A 15 -23.26 31.67 -43.18
CA GLY A 15 -23.87 30.36 -43.29
C GLY A 15 -23.58 29.56 -42.02
N ALA A 16 -24.54 28.73 -41.66
CA ALA A 16 -24.43 27.84 -40.49
C ALA A 16 -23.16 27.04 -40.59
N THR A 17 -22.37 27.04 -39.53
CA THR A 17 -21.18 26.21 -39.36
C THR A 17 -21.60 24.72 -39.54
N LYS A 18 -21.12 24.06 -40.59
CA LYS A 18 -21.32 22.62 -40.82
C LYS A 18 -20.61 21.87 -39.69
N GLY A 19 -21.33 21.64 -38.60
CA GLY A 19 -20.94 20.58 -37.66
C GLY A 19 -21.30 19.23 -38.29
N THR A 20 -20.52 18.20 -38.01
CA THR A 20 -20.68 16.83 -38.49
C THR A 20 -22.05 16.19 -38.15
N GLY A 21 -22.96 16.91 -37.50
CA GLY A 21 -24.34 16.50 -37.16
C GLY A 21 -25.42 16.82 -38.22
N GLY A 22 -25.08 17.39 -39.38
CA GLY A 22 -26.09 17.85 -40.37
C GLY A 22 -26.44 16.80 -41.44
N HIS A 23 -25.73 15.77 -41.62
CA HIS A 23 -26.04 14.69 -42.56
C HIS A 23 -26.59 13.47 -41.81
N GLY A 24 -27.90 13.26 -41.93
CA GLY A 24 -28.56 12.07 -41.38
C GLY A 24 -29.54 12.34 -40.24
N ARG A 25 -30.23 13.51 -40.25
CA ARG A 25 -31.24 13.80 -39.23
C ARG A 25 -32.33 12.72 -39.15
N GLN A 26 -32.69 12.11 -40.29
CA GLN A 26 -33.59 10.95 -40.33
C GLN A 26 -33.01 9.67 -39.77
N ALA A 27 -31.68 9.50 -39.77
CA ALA A 27 -30.99 8.34 -39.15
C ALA A 27 -30.84 8.51 -37.64
N LEU A 28 -31.01 9.74 -37.12
CA LEU A 28 -30.94 10.08 -35.69
C LEU A 28 -32.33 10.18 -35.05
N GLU A 29 -33.42 10.13 -35.81
CA GLU A 29 -34.74 9.94 -35.25
C GLU A 29 -34.87 8.49 -34.74
N GLY A 30 -34.53 8.35 -33.44
CA GLY A 30 -34.63 7.05 -32.75
C GLY A 30 -36.07 6.54 -32.81
N ARG A 31 -36.26 5.23 -32.95
CA ARG A 31 -37.53 4.51 -32.92
C ARG A 31 -38.24 4.64 -31.55
N GLY A 32 -38.54 5.87 -31.10
CA GLY A 32 -39.19 6.16 -29.82
C GLY A 32 -38.23 6.47 -28.67
N PRO A 33 -38.73 6.72 -27.46
CA PRO A 33 -37.93 7.07 -26.31
C PRO A 33 -36.91 5.95 -25.99
N THR A 34 -35.70 6.33 -25.67
CA THR A 34 -34.62 5.39 -25.35
C THR A 34 -35.06 4.40 -24.25
N PRO A 35 -34.99 3.07 -24.46
CA PRO A 35 -35.38 2.10 -23.45
C PRO A 35 -34.74 2.35 -22.11
N LYS A 36 -35.44 2.06 -21.02
CA LYS A 36 -34.89 2.19 -19.66
C LYS A 36 -33.61 1.38 -19.51
N ALA A 37 -32.72 1.81 -18.61
CA ALA A 37 -31.42 1.15 -18.39
C ALA A 37 -31.54 -0.36 -18.10
N GLU A 38 -32.64 -0.78 -17.49
CA GLU A 38 -32.97 -2.15 -17.15
C GLU A 38 -33.40 -3.03 -18.35
N ASP A 39 -33.78 -2.38 -19.47
CA ASP A 39 -34.25 -3.06 -20.71
C ASP A 39 -33.15 -3.14 -21.78
N ARG A 40 -31.95 -2.64 -21.52
CA ARG A 40 -30.85 -2.67 -22.47
C ARG A 40 -29.95 -3.87 -22.24
N PRO A 41 -29.79 -4.83 -23.18
CA PRO A 41 -29.06 -6.09 -23.00
C PRO A 41 -27.60 -5.94 -22.55
N TYR A 42 -26.94 -4.83 -22.92
CA TYR A 42 -25.55 -4.56 -22.60
C TYR A 42 -25.36 -3.66 -21.38
N HIS A 43 -26.44 -3.20 -20.73
CA HIS A 43 -26.34 -2.33 -19.57
C HIS A 43 -26.20 -3.14 -18.27
N LYS A 44 -25.40 -2.63 -17.31
CA LYS A 44 -25.15 -3.30 -16.01
C LYS A 44 -26.44 -3.56 -15.21
N ALA A 45 -27.47 -2.72 -15.37
CA ALA A 45 -28.78 -2.89 -14.73
C ALA A 45 -29.56 -4.08 -15.31
N TYR A 46 -29.48 -4.35 -16.63
CA TYR A 46 -30.11 -5.51 -17.27
C TYR A 46 -29.61 -6.84 -16.70
N ARG A 47 -28.28 -6.96 -16.48
CA ARG A 47 -27.69 -8.16 -15.88
C ARG A 47 -28.17 -8.40 -14.43
N LYS A 48 -28.44 -7.34 -13.66
CA LYS A 48 -29.00 -7.46 -12.30
C LYS A 48 -30.43 -7.93 -12.31
N THR A 49 -31.28 -7.42 -13.21
CA THR A 49 -32.70 -7.83 -13.34
C THR A 49 -32.85 -9.20 -13.94
N ALA A 50 -32.01 -9.59 -14.91
CA ALA A 50 -31.96 -10.92 -15.47
C ALA A 50 -31.53 -11.98 -14.43
N ALA A 51 -30.53 -11.66 -13.61
CA ALA A 51 -30.07 -12.51 -12.50
C ALA A 51 -31.14 -12.66 -11.39
N ALA A 52 -31.92 -11.59 -11.14
CA ALA A 52 -33.05 -11.65 -10.17
C ALA A 52 -34.23 -12.49 -10.67
N LYS A 53 -34.50 -12.48 -11.98
CA LYS A 53 -35.56 -13.31 -12.60
C LYS A 53 -35.17 -14.80 -12.80
N ALA A 54 -33.87 -15.10 -12.76
CA ALA A 54 -33.35 -16.47 -12.90
C ALA A 54 -33.25 -17.25 -11.57
N LYS A 55 -33.62 -16.65 -10.42
CA LYS A 55 -33.68 -17.38 -9.16
C LYS A 55 -35.00 -18.19 -9.08
N PRO A 56 -34.96 -19.53 -8.99
CA PRO A 56 -36.16 -20.30 -8.73
C PRO A 56 -36.69 -20.00 -7.33
N GLU A 57 -37.99 -19.81 -7.22
CA GLU A 57 -38.71 -19.70 -5.94
C GLU A 57 -38.41 -20.91 -5.05
N SER A 58 -37.73 -20.70 -3.95
CA SER A 58 -37.51 -21.72 -2.94
C SER A 58 -38.78 -21.88 -2.11
N LYS A 59 -39.44 -23.05 -2.26
CA LYS A 59 -40.49 -23.49 -1.35
C LYS A 59 -39.94 -23.66 0.07
N PRO A 60 -40.74 -23.38 1.14
CA PRO A 60 -40.27 -23.50 2.50
C PRO A 60 -39.98 -24.96 2.90
N VAL A 61 -38.75 -25.26 3.27
CA VAL A 61 -38.32 -26.56 3.78
C VAL A 61 -38.69 -26.67 5.25
N ARG A 62 -39.47 -27.73 5.60
CA ARG A 62 -39.81 -28.15 6.96
C ARG A 62 -38.54 -28.48 7.76
N LYS A 63 -38.50 -28.00 9.02
CA LYS A 63 -37.54 -28.43 10.04
C LYS A 63 -37.69 -29.95 10.30
N GLY A 64 -36.57 -30.64 10.27
CA GLY A 64 -36.42 -31.99 10.83
C GLY A 64 -35.56 -32.88 9.95
N GLU A 65 -34.38 -33.12 10.36
CA GLU A 65 -33.58 -34.34 10.38
C GLU A 65 -32.10 -34.07 10.14
N PHE A 66 -31.34 -34.25 11.21
CA PHE A 66 -29.91 -34.34 11.21
C PHE A 66 -29.48 -35.61 10.44
N VAL A 67 -28.85 -35.45 9.29
CA VAL A 67 -28.05 -36.50 8.67
C VAL A 67 -26.60 -36.13 8.76
N ALA A 68 -25.88 -36.81 9.62
CA ALA A 68 -24.43 -36.76 9.69
C ALA A 68 -23.83 -37.23 8.36
N GLY A 69 -23.26 -36.33 7.57
CA GLY A 69 -22.64 -36.58 6.30
C GLY A 69 -21.31 -35.91 6.19
N ARG A 70 -20.25 -36.71 6.34
CA ARG A 70 -18.85 -36.55 5.90
C ARG A 70 -18.29 -35.13 5.91
N SER A 71 -17.44 -34.87 6.91
CA SER A 71 -16.55 -33.74 7.01
C SER A 71 -15.56 -33.70 5.82
N GLY A 72 -15.93 -32.98 4.77
CA GLY A 72 -14.96 -32.35 3.93
C GLY A 72 -14.30 -31.26 4.78
N MET A 73 -13.01 -31.35 5.04
CA MET A 73 -12.23 -30.29 5.67
C MET A 73 -12.41 -29.04 4.79
N GLY A 74 -13.33 -28.15 5.21
CA GLY A 74 -13.53 -26.87 4.59
C GLY A 74 -12.19 -26.12 4.60
N ALA A 75 -11.73 -25.68 3.42
CA ALA A 75 -10.58 -24.83 3.30
C ALA A 75 -10.77 -23.63 4.25
N ARG A 76 -10.08 -23.64 5.39
CA ARG A 76 -9.97 -22.46 6.26
C ARG A 76 -9.42 -21.36 5.38
N ALA A 77 -10.18 -20.29 5.23
CA ALA A 77 -9.69 -19.11 4.55
C ALA A 77 -8.34 -18.74 5.16
N ILE A 78 -7.27 -18.83 4.36
CA ILE A 78 -5.92 -18.53 4.80
C ILE A 78 -5.89 -17.03 5.06
N SER A 79 -5.89 -16.63 6.33
CA SER A 79 -5.71 -15.22 6.70
C SER A 79 -4.21 -14.94 6.73
N GLY A 80 -3.76 -13.98 5.94
CA GLY A 80 -2.36 -13.59 5.89
C GLY A 80 -1.72 -13.76 4.50
N GLU A 81 -0.42 -13.52 4.45
CA GLU A 81 0.40 -13.66 3.24
C GLU A 81 0.97 -15.08 3.16
N VAL A 82 1.03 -15.64 1.96
CA VAL A 82 1.69 -16.93 1.72
C VAL A 82 2.94 -16.70 0.86
N LEU A 83 4.09 -17.00 1.43
CA LEU A 83 5.37 -16.97 0.73
C LEU A 83 5.65 -18.33 0.10
N SER A 84 6.21 -18.34 -1.10
CA SER A 84 6.52 -19.55 -1.82
C SER A 84 7.96 -19.57 -2.36
N GLY A 85 8.46 -20.80 -2.61
CA GLY A 85 9.79 -21.04 -3.14
C GLY A 85 10.86 -21.25 -2.06
N ARG A 86 11.77 -22.21 -2.34
CA ARG A 86 12.76 -22.71 -1.36
C ARG A 86 13.64 -21.61 -0.78
N ASN A 87 14.14 -20.70 -1.62
CA ASN A 87 14.98 -19.58 -1.16
C ASN A 87 14.20 -18.60 -0.31
N SER A 88 13.01 -18.18 -0.78
CA SER A 88 12.18 -17.20 -0.06
C SER A 88 11.79 -17.69 1.33
N VAL A 89 11.42 -18.97 1.44
CA VAL A 89 10.99 -19.58 2.70
C VAL A 89 12.15 -19.67 3.68
N VAL A 90 13.30 -20.25 3.28
CA VAL A 90 14.44 -20.41 4.20
C VAL A 90 14.99 -19.06 4.67
N GLU A 91 15.08 -18.08 3.77
CA GLU A 91 15.55 -16.74 4.13
C GLU A 91 14.60 -16.01 5.08
N SER A 92 13.29 -16.14 4.85
CA SER A 92 12.26 -15.57 5.73
C SER A 92 12.30 -16.19 7.13
N LEU A 93 12.48 -17.48 7.22
CA LEU A 93 12.64 -18.18 8.49
C LEU A 93 13.93 -17.77 9.22
N LYS A 94 15.05 -17.59 8.50
CA LYS A 94 16.32 -17.04 9.03
C LYS A 94 16.16 -15.59 9.50
N ALA A 95 15.42 -14.77 8.75
CA ALA A 95 15.11 -13.39 9.13
C ALA A 95 14.12 -13.26 10.30
N LYS A 96 13.73 -14.36 10.92
CA LYS A 96 12.79 -14.43 12.05
C LYS A 96 11.41 -13.85 11.71
N LEU A 97 10.99 -13.97 10.43
CA LEU A 97 9.62 -13.63 10.04
C LEU A 97 8.63 -14.47 10.88
N PRO A 98 7.58 -13.88 11.47
CA PRO A 98 6.53 -14.64 12.12
C PRO A 98 5.86 -15.53 11.09
N ALA A 99 5.67 -16.80 11.44
CA ALA A 99 5.02 -17.77 10.58
C ALA A 99 4.05 -18.60 11.39
N THR A 100 2.90 -18.93 10.79
CA THR A 100 1.83 -19.72 11.41
C THR A 100 1.86 -21.18 10.97
N ALA A 101 2.37 -21.47 9.76
CA ALA A 101 2.52 -22.83 9.26
C ALA A 101 3.55 -22.88 8.12
N LEU A 102 4.27 -24.01 8.04
CA LEU A 102 5.09 -24.39 6.90
C LEU A 102 4.36 -25.50 6.13
N PHE A 103 4.19 -25.33 4.82
CA PHE A 103 3.56 -26.32 3.94
C PHE A 103 4.62 -26.96 3.04
N LEU A 104 4.60 -28.29 2.96
CA LEU A 104 5.47 -29.10 2.11
C LEU A 104 4.62 -29.93 1.17
N ALA A 105 4.94 -29.94 -0.11
CA ALA A 105 4.28 -30.81 -1.07
C ALA A 105 4.63 -32.28 -0.81
N GLN A 106 3.64 -33.17 -0.93
CA GLN A 106 3.87 -34.62 -0.89
C GLN A 106 4.92 -35.00 -1.93
N GLY A 107 5.90 -35.80 -1.50
CA GLY A 107 7.00 -36.25 -2.36
C GLY A 107 7.94 -35.13 -2.81
N ILE A 108 8.04 -34.04 -2.05
CA ILE A 108 9.03 -32.98 -2.33
C ILE A 108 10.44 -33.51 -2.24
N ASP A 109 11.30 -33.19 -3.21
CA ASP A 109 12.74 -33.42 -3.12
C ASP A 109 13.35 -32.55 -2.01
N THR A 110 13.95 -33.23 -1.01
CA THR A 110 14.45 -32.60 0.22
C THR A 110 15.90 -32.17 0.04
N ASP A 111 16.11 -31.02 -0.60
CA ASP A 111 17.41 -30.35 -0.69
C ASP A 111 17.83 -29.71 0.65
N ASP A 112 19.01 -29.07 0.68
CA ASP A 112 19.53 -28.41 1.89
C ASP A 112 18.64 -27.29 2.38
N ARG A 113 17.96 -26.56 1.48
CA ARG A 113 17.07 -25.44 1.82
C ARG A 113 15.80 -25.94 2.48
N VAL A 114 15.23 -27.03 1.97
CA VAL A 114 14.05 -27.66 2.56
C VAL A 114 14.41 -28.24 3.94
N ARG A 115 15.56 -28.93 4.07
CA ARG A 115 16.06 -29.42 5.37
C ARG A 115 16.24 -28.28 6.37
N GLN A 116 16.88 -27.19 5.98
CA GLN A 116 17.04 -26.00 6.85
C GLN A 116 15.70 -25.39 7.24
N SER A 117 14.74 -25.29 6.30
CA SER A 117 13.41 -24.77 6.59
C SER A 117 12.67 -25.60 7.63
N ILE A 118 12.73 -26.93 7.49
CA ILE A 118 12.15 -27.90 8.45
C ILE A 118 12.81 -27.74 9.82
N ALA A 119 14.15 -27.71 9.86
CA ALA A 119 14.89 -27.56 11.12
C ALA A 119 14.54 -26.26 11.86
N ILE A 120 14.46 -25.13 11.13
CA ILE A 120 14.08 -23.84 11.72
C ILE A 120 12.62 -23.84 12.18
N ALA A 121 11.71 -24.43 11.39
CA ALA A 121 10.31 -24.54 11.75
C ALA A 121 10.12 -25.34 13.04
N ASN A 122 10.76 -26.50 13.16
CA ASN A 122 10.75 -27.33 14.36
C ASN A 122 11.32 -26.60 15.58
N ALA A 123 12.47 -25.93 15.42
CA ALA A 123 13.10 -25.17 16.51
C ALA A 123 12.24 -24.00 17.00
N LYS A 124 11.36 -23.45 16.14
CA LYS A 124 10.42 -22.36 16.47
C LYS A 124 9.03 -22.84 16.83
N GLY A 125 8.75 -24.14 16.81
CA GLY A 125 7.41 -24.69 17.06
C GLY A 125 6.39 -24.32 15.97
N ILE A 126 6.83 -24.05 14.74
CA ILE A 126 5.96 -23.75 13.60
C ILE A 126 5.41 -25.09 13.08
N PRO A 127 4.07 -25.28 13.01
CA PRO A 127 3.45 -26.47 12.46
C PRO A 127 3.90 -26.73 11.02
N ILE A 128 4.24 -27.98 10.72
CA ILE A 128 4.61 -28.44 9.37
C ILE A 128 3.47 -29.30 8.85
N ASN A 129 2.90 -28.90 7.72
CA ASN A 129 1.78 -29.57 7.08
C ASN A 129 2.21 -30.13 5.73
N GLU A 130 2.01 -31.42 5.53
CA GLU A 130 2.18 -32.05 4.23
C GLU A 130 0.88 -31.94 3.43
N VAL A 131 0.97 -31.39 2.22
CA VAL A 131 -0.17 -31.05 1.36
C VAL A 131 0.10 -31.45 -0.09
N THR A 132 -0.91 -31.49 -0.92
CA THR A 132 -0.73 -31.71 -2.36
C THR A 132 -0.14 -30.47 -3.05
N ARG A 133 0.51 -30.65 -4.20
CA ARG A 133 1.01 -29.49 -5.01
C ARG A 133 -0.12 -28.57 -5.42
N GLN A 134 -1.30 -29.11 -5.74
CA GLN A 134 -2.49 -28.33 -6.09
C GLN A 134 -2.97 -27.44 -4.94
N GLU A 135 -2.84 -27.89 -3.71
CA GLU A 135 -3.17 -27.06 -2.54
C GLU A 135 -2.20 -25.88 -2.38
N ILE A 136 -0.90 -26.12 -2.61
CA ILE A 136 0.07 -25.00 -2.61
C ILE A 136 -0.23 -24.02 -3.74
N ASP A 137 -0.53 -24.49 -4.96
CA ASP A 137 -0.96 -23.62 -6.09
C ASP A 137 -2.15 -22.73 -5.72
N ARG A 138 -3.17 -23.29 -5.08
CA ARG A 138 -4.34 -22.53 -4.61
C ARG A 138 -3.99 -21.49 -3.55
N MET A 139 -3.10 -21.84 -2.62
CA MET A 139 -2.65 -20.93 -1.56
C MET A 139 -1.82 -19.76 -2.08
N THR A 140 -1.03 -19.99 -3.15
CA THR A 140 -0.08 -19.02 -3.72
C THR A 140 -0.62 -18.24 -4.91
N GLY A 141 -1.88 -18.49 -5.31
CA GLY A 141 -2.55 -17.77 -6.40
C GLY A 141 -2.28 -18.30 -7.81
N GLY A 142 -1.70 -19.49 -7.95
CA GLY A 142 -1.59 -20.20 -9.23
C GLY A 142 -0.40 -19.80 -10.13
N ASP A 143 0.07 -18.55 -10.05
CA ASP A 143 1.15 -18.04 -10.93
C ASP A 143 2.55 -18.10 -10.29
N SER A 144 2.68 -18.60 -9.07
CA SER A 144 3.95 -18.59 -8.34
C SER A 144 4.72 -19.90 -8.50
N VAL A 145 6.04 -19.80 -8.71
CA VAL A 145 6.94 -20.96 -8.74
C VAL A 145 7.24 -21.39 -7.30
N HIS A 146 6.32 -22.13 -6.68
CA HIS A 146 6.41 -22.52 -5.27
C HIS A 146 7.45 -23.63 -4.96
N GLN A 147 7.93 -24.36 -5.94
CA GLN A 147 8.95 -25.43 -5.78
C GLN A 147 8.61 -26.47 -4.68
N GLY A 148 7.33 -26.66 -4.39
CA GLY A 148 6.84 -27.62 -3.39
C GLY A 148 6.89 -27.14 -1.95
N ILE A 149 7.18 -25.87 -1.67
CA ILE A 149 7.26 -25.33 -0.30
C ILE A 149 6.59 -23.95 -0.22
N ALA A 150 5.81 -23.73 0.85
CA ALA A 150 5.19 -22.45 1.15
C ALA A 150 5.18 -22.18 2.66
N LEU A 151 5.22 -20.91 3.05
CA LEU A 151 5.20 -20.43 4.43
C LEU A 151 4.04 -19.47 4.62
N GLN A 152 3.16 -19.76 5.57
CA GLN A 152 2.07 -18.88 5.94
C GLN A 152 2.54 -17.85 6.97
N VAL A 153 2.34 -16.58 6.65
CA VAL A 153 2.69 -15.44 7.50
C VAL A 153 1.42 -14.77 7.99
N PRO A 154 1.28 -14.53 9.30
CA PRO A 154 0.09 -13.85 9.82
C PRO A 154 0.05 -12.40 9.32
N PRO A 155 -1.13 -11.77 9.26
CA PRO A 155 -1.24 -10.35 9.00
C PRO A 155 -0.42 -9.56 10.03
N TYR A 156 0.23 -8.47 9.58
CA TYR A 156 0.94 -7.59 10.50
C TYR A 156 -0.05 -6.90 11.46
N ASN A 157 0.30 -6.84 12.73
CA ASN A 157 -0.52 -6.18 13.75
C ASN A 157 -0.19 -4.68 13.82
N TYR A 158 -0.90 -3.89 13.01
CA TYR A 158 -0.72 -2.45 12.98
C TYR A 158 -1.27 -1.79 14.25
N LYS A 159 -0.56 -0.75 14.71
CA LYS A 159 -0.99 0.10 15.81
C LYS A 159 -1.86 1.26 15.32
N HIS A 160 -2.61 1.87 16.23
CA HIS A 160 -3.22 3.17 15.96
C HIS A 160 -2.16 4.28 16.05
N PRO A 161 -2.19 5.32 15.19
CA PRO A 161 -1.18 6.38 15.22
C PRO A 161 -1.06 7.07 16.59
N MET A 162 -2.17 7.32 17.27
CA MET A 162 -2.13 7.95 18.59
C MET A 162 -1.54 7.03 19.66
N GLU A 163 -1.82 5.73 19.63
CA GLU A 163 -1.18 4.74 20.51
C GLU A 163 0.35 4.73 20.29
N LEU A 164 0.78 4.83 19.02
CA LEU A 164 2.20 4.92 18.68
C LEU A 164 2.85 6.17 19.28
N LEU A 165 2.20 7.32 19.17
CA LEU A 165 2.70 8.58 19.75
C LEU A 165 2.73 8.51 21.28
N ASP A 166 1.68 8.03 21.93
CA ASP A 166 1.61 7.88 23.39
C ASP A 166 2.76 7.01 23.90
N ARG A 167 3.02 5.89 23.20
CA ARG A 167 4.16 5.03 23.51
C ARG A 167 5.49 5.77 23.32
N ALA A 168 5.67 6.54 22.24
CA ALA A 168 6.90 7.29 22.00
C ALA A 168 7.14 8.33 23.10
N LEU A 169 6.10 9.05 23.52
CA LEU A 169 6.17 10.05 24.60
C LEU A 169 6.47 9.41 25.97
N SER A 170 6.06 8.16 26.20
CA SER A 170 6.27 7.46 27.48
C SER A 170 7.68 6.91 27.68
N THR A 171 8.54 6.93 26.65
CA THR A 171 9.91 6.37 26.74
C THR A 171 10.90 7.21 27.53
N GLY A 172 10.58 8.48 27.83
CA GLY A 172 11.49 9.45 28.41
C GLY A 172 12.53 10.02 27.43
N HIS A 173 12.52 9.58 26.16
CA HIS A 173 13.35 10.13 25.09
C HIS A 173 12.54 11.04 24.18
N LEU A 174 13.21 11.94 23.48
CA LEU A 174 12.56 12.79 22.47
C LEU A 174 11.98 11.92 21.34
N PRO A 175 10.66 11.96 21.11
CA PRO A 175 10.04 11.20 20.04
C PRO A 175 10.69 11.45 18.68
N LEU A 176 10.94 10.39 17.95
CA LEU A 176 11.36 10.40 16.55
C LEU A 176 10.53 9.36 15.82
N LEU A 177 9.65 9.82 14.96
CA LEU A 177 8.71 9.02 14.18
C LEU A 177 8.93 9.29 12.70
N VAL A 178 8.59 8.32 11.85
CA VAL A 178 8.58 8.49 10.39
C VAL A 178 7.17 8.27 9.88
N ALA A 179 6.71 9.10 8.96
CA ALA A 179 5.48 8.87 8.20
C ALA A 179 5.81 8.73 6.71
N LEU A 180 5.06 7.90 6.00
CA LEU A 180 5.23 7.70 4.57
C LEU A 180 4.06 8.32 3.81
N ASP A 181 4.37 9.12 2.78
CA ASP A 181 3.37 9.72 1.90
C ASP A 181 3.51 9.17 0.49
N GLY A 182 2.73 8.13 0.18
CA GLY A 182 2.70 7.54 -1.16
C GLY A 182 3.87 6.61 -1.51
N VAL A 183 4.64 6.14 -0.53
CA VAL A 183 5.66 5.11 -0.74
C VAL A 183 4.98 3.76 -0.96
N THR A 184 5.24 3.12 -2.11
CA THR A 184 4.58 1.88 -2.54
C THR A 184 5.51 0.67 -2.62
N ASP A 185 6.82 0.85 -2.62
CA ASP A 185 7.78 -0.26 -2.63
C ASP A 185 7.99 -0.80 -1.20
N PRO A 186 7.71 -2.10 -0.95
CA PRO A 186 7.93 -2.73 0.35
C PRO A 186 9.41 -2.77 0.77
N ARG A 187 10.35 -2.70 -0.18
CA ARG A 187 11.77 -2.65 0.13
C ARG A 187 12.15 -1.33 0.77
N ASN A 188 11.59 -0.21 0.28
CA ASN A 188 11.78 1.10 0.90
C ASN A 188 11.20 1.14 2.31
N LEU A 189 9.99 0.62 2.50
CA LEU A 189 9.41 0.50 3.84
C LEU A 189 10.33 -0.31 4.78
N GLY A 190 10.82 -1.46 4.33
CA GLY A 190 11.74 -2.28 5.12
C GLY A 190 13.05 -1.57 5.48
N ALA A 191 13.64 -0.83 4.54
CA ALA A 191 14.84 -0.02 4.75
C ALA A 191 14.58 1.09 5.77
N ILE A 192 13.45 1.78 5.66
CA ILE A 192 13.04 2.85 6.60
C ILE A 192 12.83 2.28 8.01
N ILE A 193 12.12 1.14 8.15
CA ILE A 193 11.94 0.48 9.44
C ILE A 193 13.29 0.09 10.07
N ARG A 194 14.23 -0.38 9.26
CA ARG A 194 15.58 -0.72 9.73
C ARG A 194 16.35 0.52 10.19
N SER A 195 16.28 1.60 9.43
CA SER A 195 17.00 2.84 9.71
C SER A 195 16.47 3.54 10.94
N ILE A 196 15.14 3.67 11.09
CA ILE A 196 14.56 4.28 12.29
C ILE A 196 14.87 3.47 13.55
N ALA A 197 14.93 2.13 13.45
CA ALA A 197 15.34 1.27 14.54
C ALA A 197 16.83 1.44 14.90
N ALA A 198 17.69 1.70 13.92
CA ALA A 198 19.12 1.89 14.12
C ALA A 198 19.43 3.26 14.75
N PHE A 199 18.66 4.29 14.42
CA PHE A 199 18.89 5.68 14.85
C PHE A 199 18.00 6.13 16.01
N GLY A 200 17.52 5.20 16.83
CA GLY A 200 16.81 5.51 18.08
C GLY A 200 15.39 6.05 17.90
N GLY A 201 14.76 5.79 16.74
CA GLY A 201 13.37 6.20 16.53
C GLY A 201 12.35 5.25 17.16
N HIS A 202 11.09 5.66 17.16
CA HIS A 202 10.03 5.04 17.97
C HIS A 202 8.96 4.31 17.14
N GLY A 203 8.87 4.56 15.82
CA GLY A 203 7.93 3.86 14.96
C GLY A 203 7.66 4.54 13.62
N VAL A 204 6.87 3.85 12.79
CA VAL A 204 6.53 4.28 11.43
C VAL A 204 5.01 4.40 11.29
N VAL A 205 4.53 5.46 10.63
CA VAL A 205 3.11 5.68 10.30
C VAL A 205 2.92 5.49 8.81
N LEU A 206 2.00 4.62 8.42
CA LEU A 206 1.61 4.36 7.04
C LEU A 206 0.19 4.87 6.79
N PRO A 207 -0.10 5.49 5.65
CA PRO A 207 -1.49 5.71 5.26
C PRO A 207 -2.15 4.38 4.87
N GLN A 208 -3.42 4.22 5.23
CA GLN A 208 -4.19 3.01 4.92
C GLN A 208 -4.40 2.80 3.41
N ARG A 209 -4.33 3.89 2.64
CA ARG A 209 -4.53 3.87 1.19
C ARG A 209 -3.31 4.44 0.49
N ARG A 210 -3.01 3.93 -0.72
CA ARG A 210 -1.92 4.39 -1.58
C ARG A 210 -0.53 4.26 -0.93
N SER A 211 -0.37 3.26 -0.08
CA SER A 211 0.88 2.92 0.59
C SER A 211 1.05 1.43 0.64
N VAL A 212 2.29 1.01 0.75
CA VAL A 212 2.64 -0.40 0.96
C VAL A 212 2.39 -0.79 2.42
N GLY A 213 2.00 -2.06 2.64
CA GLY A 213 1.95 -2.66 3.97
C GLY A 213 3.25 -3.36 4.36
N VAL A 214 3.34 -3.80 5.60
CA VAL A 214 4.45 -4.65 6.10
C VAL A 214 4.29 -6.06 5.55
N THR A 215 4.69 -6.24 4.30
CA THR A 215 4.74 -7.52 3.61
C THR A 215 6.00 -8.30 4.00
N ALA A 216 6.11 -9.55 3.58
CA ALA A 216 7.31 -10.34 3.75
C ALA A 216 8.56 -9.70 3.12
N ALA A 217 8.42 -8.99 2.01
CA ALA A 217 9.53 -8.26 1.39
C ALA A 217 10.01 -7.11 2.28
N ALA A 218 9.09 -6.34 2.87
CA ALA A 218 9.41 -5.29 3.84
C ALA A 218 10.07 -5.89 5.10
N TRP A 219 9.53 -7.00 5.58
CA TRP A 219 10.10 -7.70 6.72
C TRP A 219 11.53 -8.15 6.47
N LYS A 220 11.78 -8.80 5.32
CA LYS A 220 13.12 -9.26 4.92
C LYS A 220 14.11 -8.08 4.86
N THR A 221 13.74 -6.99 4.21
CA THR A 221 14.59 -5.81 4.05
C THR A 221 14.85 -5.11 5.39
N SER A 222 13.90 -5.18 6.32
CA SER A 222 14.06 -4.63 7.68
C SER A 222 15.08 -5.41 8.53
N ALA A 223 15.60 -6.55 8.06
CA ALA A 223 16.53 -7.42 8.80
C ALA A 223 16.05 -7.74 10.22
N GLY A 224 14.74 -7.98 10.39
CA GLY A 224 14.10 -8.30 11.67
C GLY A 224 13.76 -7.08 12.54
N ALA A 225 14.05 -5.86 12.10
CA ALA A 225 13.67 -4.65 12.83
C ALA A 225 12.13 -4.50 12.94
N ALA A 226 11.37 -4.97 11.93
CA ALA A 226 9.92 -4.95 11.94
C ALA A 226 9.27 -5.73 13.11
N ALA A 227 10.00 -6.67 13.74
CA ALA A 227 9.53 -7.36 14.94
C ALA A 227 9.50 -6.47 16.18
N ARG A 228 10.29 -5.40 16.21
CA ARG A 228 10.52 -4.54 17.38
C ARG A 228 10.03 -3.13 17.18
N MET A 229 10.09 -2.65 15.95
CA MET A 229 9.67 -1.30 15.58
C MET A 229 8.17 -1.30 15.24
N PRO A 230 7.32 -0.64 16.04
CA PRO A 230 5.89 -0.61 15.76
C PRO A 230 5.59 0.20 14.50
N VAL A 231 4.64 -0.30 13.73
CA VAL A 231 4.09 0.38 12.55
C VAL A 231 2.62 0.67 12.79
N ALA A 232 2.22 1.91 12.63
CA ALA A 232 0.84 2.35 12.77
C ALA A 232 0.19 2.58 11.39
N LEU A 233 -1.12 2.39 11.32
CA LEU A 233 -1.89 2.58 10.10
C LEU A 233 -2.85 3.76 10.26
N ALA A 234 -2.59 4.86 9.55
CA ALA A 234 -3.40 6.06 9.57
C ALA A 234 -4.52 5.97 8.53
N SER A 235 -5.77 6.14 8.93
CA SER A 235 -6.90 6.25 8.01
C SER A 235 -6.80 7.51 7.15
N ASN A 236 -6.26 8.60 7.71
CA ASN A 236 -5.98 9.87 7.06
C ASN A 236 -4.67 10.46 7.60
N LEU A 237 -3.62 10.46 6.77
CA LEU A 237 -2.29 10.95 7.15
C LEU A 237 -2.30 12.44 7.54
N ASN A 238 -3.01 13.28 6.78
CA ASN A 238 -3.06 14.72 7.09
C ASN A 238 -3.75 15.00 8.43
N GLN A 239 -4.79 14.25 8.77
CA GLN A 239 -5.44 14.36 10.07
C GLN A 239 -4.50 13.91 11.20
N THR A 240 -3.80 12.80 11.00
CA THR A 240 -2.79 12.30 11.96
C THR A 240 -1.67 13.32 12.18
N ILE A 241 -1.17 13.95 11.12
CA ILE A 241 -0.16 15.02 11.22
C ILE A 241 -0.68 16.16 12.11
N LYS A 242 -1.92 16.65 11.87
CA LYS A 242 -2.52 17.72 12.68
C LYS A 242 -2.66 17.34 14.15
N GLU A 243 -3.10 16.11 14.43
CA GLU A 243 -3.22 15.59 15.79
C GLU A 243 -1.86 15.49 16.49
N TYR A 244 -0.81 15.08 15.77
CA TYR A 244 0.56 15.04 16.29
C TYR A 244 1.08 16.45 16.62
N LYS A 245 0.82 17.43 15.73
CA LYS A 245 1.17 18.85 15.98
C LYS A 245 0.48 19.41 17.21
N GLN A 246 -0.81 19.10 17.42
CA GLN A 246 -1.56 19.49 18.63
C GLN A 246 -0.95 18.90 19.92
N ARG A 247 -0.22 17.79 19.80
CA ARG A 247 0.49 17.12 20.89
C ARG A 247 1.96 17.58 21.03
N GLY A 248 2.35 18.64 20.31
CA GLY A 248 3.71 19.23 20.39
C GLY A 248 4.78 18.53 19.56
N VAL A 249 4.38 17.68 18.59
CA VAL A 249 5.30 17.08 17.63
C VAL A 249 5.52 18.02 16.46
N PHE A 250 6.76 18.34 16.14
CA PHE A 250 7.14 19.08 14.94
C PHE A 250 7.18 18.14 13.74
N VAL A 251 6.75 18.63 12.60
CA VAL A 251 6.65 17.85 11.38
C VAL A 251 7.59 18.38 10.33
N ILE A 252 8.51 17.54 9.88
CA ILE A 252 9.41 17.88 8.78
C ILE A 252 9.13 16.98 7.59
N GLY A 253 9.10 17.56 6.40
CA GLY A 253 8.97 16.84 5.15
C GLY A 253 10.33 16.71 4.46
N LEU A 254 10.65 15.55 3.90
CA LEU A 254 11.82 15.38 3.05
C LEU A 254 11.42 15.56 1.59
N ASP A 255 11.98 16.60 0.95
CA ASP A 255 11.75 16.91 -0.47
C ASP A 255 13.02 17.53 -1.08
N GLY A 256 13.27 17.28 -2.36
CA GLY A 256 14.42 17.87 -3.07
C GLY A 256 14.38 19.40 -3.15
N ASP A 257 13.17 19.96 -3.19
CA ASP A 257 12.91 21.41 -3.27
C ASP A 257 12.69 22.05 -1.88
N GLY A 258 13.20 21.43 -0.82
CA GLY A 258 13.05 21.92 0.55
C GLY A 258 13.77 23.24 0.82
N ASP A 259 13.15 24.12 1.59
CA ASP A 259 13.66 25.46 1.93
C ASP A 259 14.85 25.41 2.90
N VAL A 260 15.02 24.32 3.65
CA VAL A 260 16.07 24.15 4.66
C VAL A 260 16.99 22.99 4.26
N MET A 261 18.29 23.23 4.22
CA MET A 261 19.25 22.16 4.01
C MET A 261 19.39 21.30 5.26
N LEU A 262 19.47 19.98 5.11
CA LEU A 262 19.56 19.04 6.23
C LEU A 262 20.70 19.35 7.21
N PRO A 263 21.92 19.82 6.80
CA PRO A 263 22.95 20.25 7.73
C PRO A 263 22.60 21.50 8.54
N GLU A 264 21.67 22.35 8.05
CA GLU A 264 21.22 23.59 8.68
C GLU A 264 19.95 23.41 9.53
N PHE A 265 19.46 22.18 9.61
CA PHE A 265 18.25 21.83 10.33
C PHE A 265 18.37 22.08 11.83
N THR A 266 17.40 22.77 12.44
CA THR A 266 17.49 23.26 13.83
C THR A 266 16.51 22.60 14.80
N LEU A 267 15.55 21.79 14.33
CA LEU A 267 14.51 21.18 15.19
C LEU A 267 14.89 19.80 15.73
N ALA A 268 16.15 19.40 15.67
CA ALA A 268 16.57 18.07 16.13
C ALA A 268 16.29 17.84 17.63
N ASP A 269 16.31 18.88 18.44
CA ASP A 269 16.05 18.89 19.89
C ASP A 269 14.55 18.82 20.26
N LYS A 270 13.65 18.67 19.29
CA LYS A 270 12.20 18.61 19.47
C LYS A 270 11.66 17.20 19.20
N PRO A 271 10.44 16.85 19.71
CA PRO A 271 9.70 15.71 19.24
C PRO A 271 9.43 15.83 17.72
N LEU A 272 9.79 14.82 16.91
CA LEU A 272 9.77 14.91 15.46
C LEU A 272 8.95 13.80 14.80
N LEU A 273 8.21 14.20 13.76
CA LEU A 273 7.70 13.35 12.71
C LEU A 273 8.39 13.71 11.39
N VAL A 274 9.17 12.79 10.84
CA VAL A 274 9.82 12.93 9.53
C VAL A 274 8.90 12.32 8.47
N VAL A 275 8.41 13.13 7.55
CA VAL A 275 7.55 12.65 6.45
C VAL A 275 8.38 12.41 5.21
N VAL A 276 8.30 11.19 4.68
CA VAL A 276 9.03 10.77 3.47
C VAL A 276 8.04 10.62 2.34
N GLY A 277 8.26 11.37 1.27
CA GLY A 277 7.43 11.36 0.07
C GLY A 277 7.68 10.17 -0.85
N SER A 278 6.83 10.04 -1.88
CA SER A 278 6.98 9.02 -2.91
C SER A 278 8.16 9.32 -3.85
N GLU A 279 8.74 8.27 -4.42
CA GLU A 279 9.77 8.42 -5.44
C GLU A 279 9.23 9.18 -6.67
N GLY A 280 9.96 10.16 -7.13
CA GLY A 280 9.66 10.99 -8.31
C GLY A 280 8.58 12.05 -8.14
N LYS A 281 7.66 11.94 -7.15
CA LYS A 281 6.62 12.95 -6.91
C LYS A 281 6.82 13.73 -5.60
N GLY A 282 7.74 13.27 -4.75
CA GLY A 282 7.96 13.86 -3.44
C GLY A 282 6.75 13.78 -2.52
N LEU A 283 6.55 14.82 -1.72
CA LEU A 283 5.44 14.97 -0.80
C LEU A 283 4.17 15.41 -1.53
N SER A 284 3.01 14.93 -1.08
CA SER A 284 1.75 15.50 -1.55
C SER A 284 1.57 16.92 -1.03
N ARG A 285 0.92 17.79 -1.84
CA ARG A 285 0.71 19.23 -1.53
C ARG A 285 0.16 19.45 -0.12
N LEU A 286 -0.87 18.70 0.27
CA LEU A 286 -1.48 18.87 1.60
C LEU A 286 -0.56 18.40 2.74
N VAL A 287 0.30 17.43 2.52
CA VAL A 287 1.31 17.02 3.50
C VAL A 287 2.36 18.11 3.63
N GLN A 288 2.86 18.63 2.51
CA GLN A 288 3.85 19.72 2.48
C GLN A 288 3.32 20.98 3.20
N GLU A 289 2.06 21.39 2.94
CA GLU A 289 1.40 22.51 3.64
C GLU A 289 1.25 22.30 5.16
N ASN A 290 1.23 21.07 5.64
CA ASN A 290 1.14 20.75 7.06
C ASN A 290 2.51 20.57 7.74
N CYS A 291 3.63 20.51 7.00
CA CYS A 291 4.98 20.47 7.56
C CYS A 291 5.34 21.82 8.22
N ASP A 292 6.12 21.78 9.29
CA ASP A 292 6.71 22.97 9.91
C ASP A 292 7.94 23.42 9.15
N GLN A 293 8.67 22.48 8.55
CA GLN A 293 9.78 22.71 7.63
C GLN A 293 9.79 21.65 6.53
N VAL A 294 10.21 22.03 5.34
CA VAL A 294 10.56 21.10 4.27
C VAL A 294 12.07 21.09 4.12
N VAL A 295 12.67 19.92 4.30
CA VAL A 295 14.11 19.74 4.41
C VAL A 295 14.63 19.02 3.19
N SER A 296 15.66 19.58 2.57
CA SER A 296 16.37 18.98 1.43
C SER A 296 17.72 18.39 1.86
N ILE A 297 18.07 17.26 1.24
CA ILE A 297 19.38 16.65 1.38
C ILE A 297 20.27 17.20 0.26
N PRO A 298 21.42 17.85 0.58
CA PRO A 298 22.31 18.35 -0.45
C PRO A 298 22.88 17.18 -1.27
N ILE A 299 22.57 17.18 -2.57
CA ILE A 299 23.09 16.21 -3.54
C ILE A 299 23.80 16.95 -4.67
N THR A 300 24.81 16.33 -5.26
CA THR A 300 25.50 16.89 -6.41
C THR A 300 24.68 16.73 -7.68
N ALA A 301 24.82 17.63 -8.64
CA ALA A 301 24.02 17.77 -9.85
C ALA A 301 23.96 16.52 -10.78
N ALA A 302 24.68 15.45 -10.49
CA ALA A 302 24.66 14.22 -11.30
C ALA A 302 23.44 13.32 -11.05
N THR A 303 22.67 13.59 -9.99
CA THR A 303 21.50 12.80 -9.58
C THR A 303 20.38 13.73 -9.15
N GLU A 304 19.19 13.56 -9.72
CA GLU A 304 18.04 14.44 -9.45
C GLU A 304 17.37 14.14 -8.09
N SER A 305 17.44 12.89 -7.61
CA SER A 305 16.82 12.48 -6.36
C SER A 305 17.49 11.25 -5.75
N LEU A 306 17.25 11.04 -4.46
CA LEU A 306 17.63 9.82 -3.73
C LEU A 306 16.43 8.85 -3.64
N ASN A 307 16.74 7.56 -3.59
CA ASN A 307 15.75 6.57 -3.18
C ASN A 307 15.16 6.94 -1.81
N ALA A 308 13.83 6.76 -1.64
CA ALA A 308 13.10 7.15 -0.42
C ALA A 308 13.66 6.53 0.88
N GLY A 309 14.07 5.26 0.83
CA GLY A 309 14.70 4.57 1.95
C GLY A 309 16.07 5.14 2.30
N ILE A 310 16.86 5.54 1.28
CA ILE A 310 18.18 6.17 1.47
C ILE A 310 18.00 7.57 2.03
N ALA A 311 17.11 8.39 1.46
CA ALA A 311 16.81 9.74 1.95
C ALA A 311 16.40 9.73 3.43
N ALA A 312 15.47 8.84 3.78
CA ALA A 312 15.06 8.64 5.17
C ALA A 312 16.24 8.25 6.08
N SER A 313 17.13 7.36 5.60
CA SER A 313 18.28 6.90 6.39
C SER A 313 19.29 8.02 6.67
N VAL A 314 19.56 8.86 5.67
CA VAL A 314 20.46 10.02 5.80
C VAL A 314 19.88 11.05 6.78
N ALA A 315 18.59 11.38 6.63
CA ALA A 315 17.91 12.32 7.54
C ALA A 315 17.88 11.81 8.99
N LEU A 316 17.53 10.53 9.19
CA LEU A 316 17.50 9.93 10.52
C LEU A 316 18.87 9.86 11.17
N TYR A 317 19.93 9.55 10.41
CA TYR A 317 21.31 9.60 10.89
C TYR A 317 21.69 11.02 11.36
N GLN A 318 21.43 12.03 10.52
CA GLN A 318 21.72 13.41 10.85
C GLN A 318 21.00 13.87 12.13
N ILE A 319 19.69 13.59 12.22
CA ILE A 319 18.89 13.92 13.42
C ILE A 319 19.45 13.20 14.66
N SER A 320 19.76 11.91 14.53
CA SER A 320 20.32 11.13 15.65
C SER A 320 21.67 11.67 16.09
N SER A 321 22.55 12.06 15.15
CA SER A 321 23.84 12.67 15.44
C SER A 321 23.73 14.03 16.13
N MET A 322 22.70 14.82 15.81
CA MET A 322 22.43 16.10 16.46
C MET A 322 21.80 15.96 17.86
N ARG A 323 21.28 14.78 18.19
CA ARG A 323 20.69 14.45 19.51
C ARG A 323 21.68 13.80 20.46
N ALA A 324 22.83 13.34 19.96
CA ALA A 324 23.89 12.70 20.73
C ALA A 324 24.73 13.76 21.48
#